data_cd0adaa26e5b3197dd0888832278fe14
#
_entry.id   cd0adaa26e5b3197dd0888832278fe14
#
_cell.length_a   1.000
_cell.length_b   1.000
_cell.length_c   1.000
_cell.angle_alpha   90.00
_cell.angle_beta   90.00
_cell.angle_gamma   90.00
#
_symmetry.space_group_name_H-M   'P 1'
#
loop_
_entity.id
_entity.type
_entity.pdbx_description
1 polymer ?
#
loop_
_entity_poly.entity_id
_entity_poly.type
_entity_poly.pdbx_seq_one_letter_code
_entity_poly.pdbx_strand_id
1 'polypeptide(L)'
;RRKDVQIHPNVQVKKLMSGVTTNTTSDALRIPSSGNKAFWAEVAGTGAVTATVAIYGCRTPVAENGVLLATITLTDTTRDQDAAATSTAPYPYMYAITTNVTGTGATVNVEVFY
;
A
#
# COMPACT_ATOMS: atom_id res chain seq x y z
N ARG A 1 12.26 23.97 25.06
CA ARG A 1 11.74 23.89 24.46
C ARG A 1 11.32 23.34 24.10
N ARG A 2 11.27 23.45 23.93
CA ARG A 2 10.72 23.18 23.15
C ARG A 2 10.20 22.91 22.79
N LYS A 3 10.29 22.94 22.36
CA LYS A 3 9.65 22.84 21.70
C LYS A 3 9.27 22.28 21.15
N ASP A 4 9.87 22.08 21.04
CA ASP A 4 9.57 21.69 20.20
C ASP A 4 8.50 21.23 20.05
N VAL A 5 8.41 21.45 19.91
CA VAL A 5 7.10 21.15 19.65
C VAL A 5 6.83 20.31 18.50
N GLN A 6 6.23 19.25 18.70
CA GLN A 6 5.87 18.43 17.59
C GLN A 6 4.50 18.80 17.10
N ILE A 7 4.46 19.44 16.03
CA ILE A 7 3.24 19.92 15.50
C ILE A 7 2.54 18.89 14.69
N HIS A 8 3.30 18.09 14.02
CA HIS A 8 2.69 17.14 13.13
C HIS A 8 2.08 16.01 13.87
N PRO A 9 0.96 15.53 13.41
CA PRO A 9 0.50 14.25 13.86
C PRO A 9 1.60 13.24 13.62
N ASN A 10 1.63 12.26 14.45
CA ASN A 10 2.65 11.23 14.33
C ASN A 10 2.27 10.29 13.21
N VAL A 11 2.47 10.74 11.99
CA VAL A 11 2.21 9.90 10.83
C VAL A 11 3.18 8.73 10.86
N GLN A 12 2.64 7.55 10.79
CA GLN A 12 3.43 6.35 10.78
C GLN A 12 3.27 5.65 9.43
N VAL A 13 4.23 4.81 9.10
CA VAL A 13 4.28 4.12 7.83
C VAL A 13 4.50 2.65 8.09
N LYS A 14 3.71 1.81 7.43
CA LYS A 14 3.99 0.37 7.36
C LYS A 14 4.09 -0.05 5.91
N LYS A 15 5.10 -0.86 5.62
CA LYS A 15 5.28 -1.40 4.28
C LYS A 15 4.51 -2.69 4.14
N LEU A 16 3.53 -2.69 3.25
CA LEU A 16 2.81 -3.90 2.91
C LEU A 16 3.59 -4.75 1.93
N MET A 17 4.28 -4.11 0.99
CA MET A 17 5.11 -4.79 0.00
C MET A 17 6.39 -4.02 -0.23
N SER A 18 7.48 -4.72 -0.46
CA SER A 18 8.77 -4.10 -0.75
C SER A 18 9.46 -4.88 -1.85
N GLY A 19 9.56 -4.27 -3.03
CA GLY A 19 10.31 -4.83 -4.15
C GLY A 19 9.74 -6.12 -4.72
N VAL A 20 8.42 -6.31 -4.70
CA VAL A 20 7.83 -7.52 -5.28
C VAL A 20 7.87 -7.44 -6.80
N THR A 21 8.16 -8.56 -7.45
CA THR A 21 8.37 -8.62 -8.89
C THR A 21 7.29 -9.39 -9.64
N THR A 22 6.38 -10.02 -8.93
CA THR A 22 5.31 -10.82 -9.52
C THR A 22 4.01 -10.54 -8.78
N ASN A 23 2.92 -11.06 -9.31
CA ASN A 23 1.64 -10.97 -8.60
C ASN A 23 1.79 -11.63 -7.23
N THR A 24 1.47 -10.88 -6.18
CA THR A 24 1.79 -11.27 -4.81
C THR A 24 0.68 -10.83 -3.87
N THR A 25 0.42 -11.65 -2.84
CA THR A 25 -0.41 -11.26 -1.71
C THR A 25 0.52 -11.03 -0.53
N SER A 26 0.45 -9.83 0.06
CA SER A 26 1.29 -9.50 1.21
C SER A 26 0.78 -10.16 2.49
N ASP A 27 1.62 -10.14 3.52
CA ASP A 27 1.15 -10.52 4.85
C ASP A 27 0.13 -9.49 5.35
N ALA A 28 -0.76 -9.95 6.22
CA ALA A 28 -1.69 -9.04 6.90
C ALA A 28 -0.95 -8.39 8.07
N LEU A 29 -0.87 -7.06 8.04
CA LEU A 29 -0.18 -6.30 9.08
C LEU A 29 -1.18 -5.57 9.96
N ARG A 30 -0.84 -5.44 11.24
CA ARG A 30 -1.66 -4.71 12.19
C ARG A 30 -1.62 -3.22 11.87
N ILE A 31 -2.79 -2.64 11.66
CA ILE A 31 -2.94 -1.22 11.39
C ILE A 31 -3.91 -0.67 12.43
N PRO A 32 -3.65 0.50 13.03
CA PRO A 32 -4.60 1.09 13.95
C PRO A 32 -5.97 1.24 13.30
N SER A 33 -7.02 0.90 14.04
CA SER A 33 -8.36 0.84 13.48
C SER A 33 -9.07 2.18 13.41
N SER A 34 -8.48 3.23 13.98
CA SER A 34 -9.09 4.56 13.99
C SER A 34 -8.37 5.50 13.06
N GLY A 35 -9.08 6.54 12.61
CA GLY A 35 -8.51 7.60 11.82
C GLY A 35 -8.40 7.30 10.34
N ASN A 36 -7.89 8.27 9.62
CA ASN A 36 -7.67 8.15 8.18
C ASN A 36 -6.40 7.39 7.90
N LYS A 37 -6.44 6.59 6.86
CA LYS A 37 -5.26 5.91 6.34
C LYS A 37 -5.11 6.27 4.89
N ALA A 38 -3.89 6.50 4.44
CA ALA A 38 -3.58 6.74 3.05
C ALA A 38 -2.71 5.60 2.53
N PHE A 39 -2.90 5.25 1.29
CA PHE A 39 -2.15 4.16 0.68
C PHE A 39 -1.28 4.71 -0.44
N TRP A 40 -0.05 4.28 -0.48
CA TRP A 40 0.89 4.65 -1.51
C TRP A 40 1.40 3.39 -2.19
N ALA A 41 1.48 3.43 -3.50
CA ALA A 41 2.03 2.32 -4.27
C ALA A 41 2.90 2.86 -5.39
N GLU A 42 3.89 2.08 -5.75
CA GLU A 42 4.82 2.44 -6.81
C GLU A 42 5.17 1.20 -7.62
N VAL A 43 5.28 1.37 -8.93
CA VAL A 43 5.90 0.39 -9.81
C VAL A 43 7.06 1.06 -10.52
N ALA A 44 8.19 0.38 -10.62
CA ALA A 44 9.38 0.89 -11.31
C ALA A 44 10.05 -0.23 -12.08
N GLY A 45 10.64 0.10 -13.23
CA GLY A 45 11.34 -0.87 -14.05
C GLY A 45 11.92 -0.19 -15.28
N THR A 46 12.12 -0.96 -16.34
CA THR A 46 12.68 -0.49 -17.59
C THR A 46 11.60 -0.54 -18.66
N GLY A 47 11.40 0.59 -19.37
CA GLY A 47 10.35 0.68 -20.37
C GLY A 47 8.98 0.77 -19.74
N ALA A 48 7.96 0.34 -20.45
CA ALA A 48 6.59 0.40 -19.97
C ALA A 48 6.38 -0.54 -18.77
N VAL A 49 5.83 -0.03 -17.69
CA VAL A 49 5.57 -0.78 -16.47
C VAL A 49 4.11 -0.62 -16.06
N THR A 50 3.54 -1.68 -15.53
CA THR A 50 2.17 -1.65 -14.99
C THR A 50 2.09 -2.46 -13.72
N ALA A 51 1.15 -2.10 -12.86
CA ALA A 51 0.76 -2.91 -11.71
C ALA A 51 -0.59 -2.45 -11.22
N THR A 52 -1.37 -3.36 -10.67
CA THR A 52 -2.61 -3.01 -9.99
C THR A 52 -2.47 -3.49 -8.55
N VAL A 53 -2.73 -2.59 -7.61
CA VAL A 53 -2.62 -2.87 -6.18
C VAL A 53 -4.00 -2.75 -5.57
N ALA A 54 -4.47 -3.82 -4.95
CA ALA A 54 -5.73 -3.83 -4.22
C ALA A 54 -5.42 -3.95 -2.73
N ILE A 55 -5.99 -3.04 -1.93
CA ILE A 55 -5.80 -3.02 -0.48
C ILE A 55 -7.05 -3.57 0.18
N TYR A 56 -6.85 -4.54 1.06
CA TYR A 56 -7.93 -5.21 1.77
C TYR A 56 -7.79 -5.01 3.27
N GLY A 57 -8.94 -4.88 3.94
CA GLY A 57 -8.99 -4.92 5.40
C GLY A 57 -9.55 -6.25 5.87
N CYS A 58 -9.02 -6.76 6.98
CA CYS A 58 -9.48 -8.03 7.53
C CYS A 58 -9.41 -8.02 9.06
N ARG A 59 -10.03 -9.03 9.67
CA ARG A 59 -10.18 -9.09 11.11
C ARG A 59 -9.10 -9.92 11.80
N THR A 60 -8.39 -10.71 11.04
CA THR A 60 -7.40 -11.66 11.58
C THR A 60 -6.05 -11.41 10.94
N PRO A 61 -4.96 -11.87 11.55
CA PRO A 61 -3.62 -11.68 10.98
C PRO A 61 -3.31 -12.61 9.81
N VAL A 62 -4.34 -13.06 9.10
CA VAL A 62 -4.17 -13.92 7.93
C VAL A 62 -4.70 -13.18 6.71
N ALA A 63 -3.91 -13.11 5.66
CA ALA A 63 -4.24 -12.35 4.45
C ALA A 63 -5.21 -13.15 3.56
N GLU A 64 -6.45 -13.25 4.02
CA GLU A 64 -7.51 -13.92 3.27
C GLU A 64 -8.87 -13.37 3.67
N ASN A 65 -9.84 -13.51 2.78
CA ASN A 65 -11.24 -13.15 3.03
C ASN A 65 -11.44 -11.71 3.48
N GLY A 66 -10.57 -10.81 3.01
CA GLY A 66 -10.68 -9.40 3.34
C GLY A 66 -11.73 -8.68 2.52
N VAL A 67 -12.01 -7.46 2.95
CA VAL A 67 -12.93 -6.54 2.25
C VAL A 67 -12.07 -5.55 1.48
N LEU A 68 -12.37 -5.37 0.20
CA LEU A 68 -11.64 -4.43 -0.64
C LEU A 68 -11.88 -3.00 -0.14
N LEU A 69 -10.80 -2.29 0.16
CA LEU A 69 -10.87 -0.91 0.63
C LEU A 69 -10.46 0.10 -0.44
N ALA A 70 -9.49 -0.25 -1.27
CA ALA A 70 -9.00 0.66 -2.29
C ALA A 70 -8.27 -0.11 -3.39
N THR A 71 -8.24 0.48 -4.58
CA THR A 71 -7.50 -0.07 -5.71
C THR A 71 -6.67 1.05 -6.31
N ILE A 72 -5.39 0.76 -6.54
CA ILE A 72 -4.45 1.69 -7.16
C ILE A 72 -3.99 1.06 -8.47
N THR A 73 -4.22 1.76 -9.57
CA THR A 73 -3.80 1.31 -10.89
C THR A 73 -2.62 2.15 -11.34
N LEU A 74 -1.51 1.49 -11.63
CA LEU A 74 -0.26 2.13 -12.01
C LEU A 74 0.11 1.74 -13.42
N THR A 75 0.46 2.73 -14.23
CA THR A 75 0.93 2.49 -15.60
C THR A 75 1.69 3.72 -16.09
N ASP A 76 2.91 3.52 -16.54
CA ASP A 76 3.71 4.57 -17.12
C ASP A 76 4.96 3.96 -17.76
N THR A 77 5.89 4.81 -18.15
CA THR A 77 7.19 4.41 -18.64
C THR A 77 8.18 4.54 -17.50
N THR A 78 8.87 3.47 -17.17
CA THR A 78 9.89 3.32 -16.13
C THR A 78 9.38 3.44 -14.70
N ARG A 79 8.40 4.27 -14.40
CA ARG A 79 7.93 4.46 -13.03
C ARG A 79 6.57 5.11 -12.98
N ASP A 80 5.73 4.66 -12.07
CA ASP A 80 4.50 5.34 -11.71
C ASP A 80 4.26 5.16 -10.21
N GLN A 81 3.69 6.17 -9.57
CA GLN A 81 3.33 6.11 -8.16
C GLN A 81 2.05 6.90 -7.93
N ASP A 82 1.30 6.48 -6.93
CA ASP A 82 0.04 7.13 -6.58
C ASP A 82 -0.20 6.98 -5.08
N ALA A 83 -0.67 8.05 -4.46
CA ALA A 83 -0.98 8.09 -3.05
C ALA A 83 -2.37 8.68 -2.78
N ALA A 84 -3.24 8.69 -3.78
CA ALA A 84 -4.56 9.29 -3.65
C ALA A 84 -5.57 8.38 -2.96
N ALA A 85 -5.29 7.09 -2.84
CA ALA A 85 -6.23 6.15 -2.22
C ALA A 85 -6.21 6.33 -0.71
N THR A 86 -7.40 6.41 -0.11
CA THR A 86 -7.55 6.59 1.34
C THR A 86 -8.67 5.70 1.86
N SER A 87 -8.67 5.46 3.18
CA SER A 87 -9.75 4.72 3.82
C SER A 87 -9.85 5.13 5.29
N THR A 88 -11.08 5.14 5.81
CA THR A 88 -11.34 5.28 7.23
C THR A 88 -11.86 3.97 7.83
N ALA A 89 -11.87 2.90 7.05
CA ALA A 89 -12.42 1.63 7.50
C ALA A 89 -11.66 1.11 8.73
N PRO A 90 -12.37 0.66 9.77
CA PRO A 90 -11.75 0.32 11.05
C PRO A 90 -11.31 -1.14 11.13
N TYR A 91 -10.64 -1.64 10.12
CA TYR A 91 -10.12 -3.00 10.15
C TYR A 91 -8.79 -3.04 10.89
N PRO A 92 -8.60 -4.00 11.79
CA PRO A 92 -7.36 -4.08 12.56
C PRO A 92 -6.16 -4.58 11.76
N TYR A 93 -6.40 -5.26 10.64
CA TYR A 93 -5.33 -5.76 9.78
C TYR A 93 -5.60 -5.37 8.35
N MET A 94 -4.54 -5.16 7.60
CA MET A 94 -4.61 -4.84 6.17
C MET A 94 -3.56 -5.61 5.40
N TYR A 95 -3.88 -5.96 4.17
CA TYR A 95 -2.93 -6.57 3.26
C TYR A 95 -3.19 -6.08 1.85
N ALA A 96 -2.22 -6.28 0.98
CA ALA A 96 -2.31 -5.86 -0.40
C ALA A 96 -2.15 -7.05 -1.33
N ILE A 97 -2.83 -6.99 -2.46
CA ILE A 97 -2.67 -7.97 -3.54
C ILE A 97 -2.27 -7.20 -4.79
N THR A 98 -1.14 -7.58 -5.38
CA THR A 98 -0.73 -7.02 -6.66
C THR A 98 -1.10 -7.96 -7.79
N THR A 99 -1.60 -7.39 -8.87
CA THR A 99 -1.90 -8.11 -10.11
C THR A 99 -1.37 -7.31 -11.29
N ASN A 100 -1.27 -7.95 -12.45
CA ASN A 100 -0.82 -7.29 -13.67
C ASN A 100 0.54 -6.62 -13.54
N VAL A 101 1.45 -7.20 -12.76
CA VAL A 101 2.81 -6.68 -12.66
C VAL A 101 3.53 -7.02 -13.94
N THR A 102 3.78 -6.02 -14.78
CA THR A 102 4.46 -6.21 -16.06
C THR A 102 5.52 -5.14 -16.26
N GLY A 103 6.48 -5.46 -17.08
CA GLY A 103 7.60 -4.58 -17.40
C GLY A 103 8.92 -5.26 -17.07
N THR A 104 9.98 -4.89 -17.79
CA THR A 104 11.31 -5.46 -17.58
C THR A 104 11.85 -4.99 -16.24
N GLY A 105 12.13 -5.95 -15.36
CA GLY A 105 12.64 -5.65 -14.03
C GLY A 105 11.65 -4.90 -13.15
N ALA A 106 10.34 -4.98 -13.44
CA ALA A 106 9.33 -4.24 -12.69
C ALA A 106 9.29 -4.70 -11.24
N THR A 107 9.30 -3.72 -10.32
CA THR A 107 9.16 -3.97 -8.89
C THR A 107 8.06 -3.08 -8.34
N VAL A 108 7.35 -3.59 -7.32
CA VAL A 108 6.24 -2.88 -6.70
C VAL A 108 6.50 -2.70 -5.22
N ASN A 109 6.24 -1.49 -4.74
CA ASN A 109 6.28 -1.16 -3.32
C ASN A 109 4.91 -0.62 -2.91
N VAL A 110 4.45 -0.99 -1.73
CA VAL A 110 3.16 -0.54 -1.20
C VAL A 110 3.33 -0.17 0.26
N GLU A 111 2.83 1.01 0.64
CA GLU A 111 2.92 1.50 2.01
C GLU A 111 1.57 2.03 2.47
N VAL A 112 1.35 1.97 3.79
CA VAL A 112 0.19 2.56 4.45
C VAL A 112 0.69 3.63 5.40
N PHE A 113 0.10 4.81 5.29
CA PHE A 113 0.35 5.92 6.20
C PHE A 113 -0.84 6.08 7.15
N TYR A 114 -0.56 6.24 8.44
CA TYR A 114 -1.64 6.37 9.44
C TYR A 114 -1.22 7.17 10.65
#